data_85d6c90a33fad8c8d162a7fd93bec94a
#
_entry.id   85d6c90a33fad8c8d162a7fd93bec94a
#
_cell.length_a   1.000
_cell.length_b   1.000
_cell.length_c   1.000
_cell.angle_alpha   90.00
_cell.angle_beta   90.00
_cell.angle_gamma   90.00
#
_symmetry.space_group_name_H-M   'P 1'
#
loop_
_entity.id
_entity.type
_entity.pdbx_description
1 polymer ?
#
loop_
_entity_poly.entity_id
_entity_poly.type
_entity_poly.pdbx_seq_one_letter_code
_entity_poly.pdbx_strand_id
1 'polypeptide(L)'
;MPDNVLVFYGSYRTTRIGIRMANFVTTELRARGAAAELIDAREVGLPILDRMYKEYPAGSAPKALEDLAGKIRAADAFVFVIGEYNWGPQPGLKNLTDHFLEEWFWRPAAIVSYSPGRLSGARASSAWHPILSEMGMVVISSTVAVGPIAETFDAQGEPIGDAGGKVRKAFGRVADDLAWWTAASREQRRRQPPPY
;
A
#
# COMPACT_ATOMS: atom_id res chain seq x y z
N MET A 1 -18.48 -8.17 7.70
CA MET A 1 -17.56 -8.79 6.74
C MET A 1 -16.16 -8.32 7.11
N PRO A 2 -15.11 -9.13 6.90
CA PRO A 2 -13.74 -8.67 7.12
C PRO A 2 -13.43 -7.44 6.25
N ASP A 3 -12.54 -6.57 6.73
CA ASP A 3 -12.07 -5.42 5.95
C ASP A 3 -11.26 -5.92 4.75
N ASN A 4 -11.57 -5.44 3.55
CA ASN A 4 -10.81 -5.76 2.34
C ASN A 4 -9.66 -4.76 2.19
N VAL A 5 -8.41 -5.21 2.39
CA VAL A 5 -7.23 -4.34 2.40
C VAL A 5 -6.26 -4.74 1.29
N LEU A 6 -5.91 -3.80 0.42
CA LEU A 6 -4.87 -4.02 -0.58
C LEU A 6 -3.53 -3.47 -0.10
N VAL A 7 -2.50 -4.30 -0.20
CA VAL A 7 -1.12 -3.96 0.16
C VAL A 7 -0.32 -3.77 -1.12
N PHE A 8 0.13 -2.55 -1.40
CA PHE A 8 0.83 -2.20 -2.64
C PHE A 8 2.34 -2.21 -2.46
N TYR A 9 3.05 -2.88 -3.37
CA TYR A 9 4.51 -2.95 -3.43
C TYR A 9 5.02 -2.74 -4.85
N GLY A 10 6.02 -1.85 -5.04
CA GLY A 10 6.36 -1.35 -6.37
C GLY A 10 7.79 -1.56 -6.86
N SER A 11 8.60 -2.46 -6.25
CA SER A 11 9.97 -2.67 -6.72
C SER A 11 10.05 -3.69 -7.86
N TYR A 12 10.66 -3.28 -8.97
CA TYR A 12 10.96 -4.13 -10.14
C TYR A 12 12.36 -4.77 -10.09
N ARG A 13 13.17 -4.49 -9.08
CA ARG A 13 14.53 -5.01 -8.98
C ARG A 13 14.52 -6.54 -8.84
N THR A 14 15.51 -7.22 -9.44
CA THR A 14 15.66 -8.68 -9.31
C THR A 14 15.87 -9.10 -7.85
N THR A 15 16.73 -8.36 -7.12
CA THR A 15 17.02 -8.60 -5.69
C THR A 15 16.21 -7.67 -4.80
N ARG A 16 14.88 -7.70 -4.91
CA ARG A 16 13.97 -6.80 -4.19
C ARG A 16 13.71 -7.26 -2.75
N ILE A 17 14.59 -6.92 -1.85
CA ILE A 17 14.49 -7.31 -0.44
C ILE A 17 13.24 -6.75 0.28
N GLY A 18 12.68 -5.64 -0.19
CA GLY A 18 11.48 -5.03 0.41
C GLY A 18 10.21 -5.87 0.29
N ILE A 19 10.19 -6.92 -0.54
CA ILE A 19 9.09 -7.87 -0.61
C ILE A 19 8.86 -8.56 0.74
N ARG A 20 9.89 -8.71 1.57
CA ARG A 20 9.81 -9.27 2.92
C ARG A 20 8.86 -8.45 3.79
N MET A 21 8.97 -7.12 3.74
CA MET A 21 8.07 -6.22 4.47
C MET A 21 6.64 -6.27 3.92
N ALA A 22 6.47 -6.36 2.60
CA ALA A 22 5.15 -6.48 1.99
C ALA A 22 4.45 -7.78 2.40
N ASN A 23 5.18 -8.89 2.45
CA ASN A 23 4.69 -10.18 2.96
C ASN A 23 4.31 -10.09 4.43
N PHE A 24 5.19 -9.53 5.27
CA PHE A 24 4.91 -9.30 6.69
C PHE A 24 3.62 -8.51 6.89
N VAL A 25 3.48 -7.35 6.24
CA VAL A 25 2.29 -6.50 6.34
C VAL A 25 1.02 -7.27 5.96
N THR A 26 1.07 -8.00 4.85
CA THR A 26 -0.07 -8.80 4.36
C THR A 26 -0.44 -9.90 5.36
N THR A 27 0.55 -10.60 5.91
CA THR A 27 0.36 -11.68 6.89
C THR A 27 -0.20 -11.16 8.21
N GLU A 28 0.33 -10.05 8.73
CA GLU A 28 -0.15 -9.45 9.99
C GLU A 28 -1.60 -8.91 9.87
N LEU A 29 -1.97 -8.34 8.73
CA LEU A 29 -3.34 -7.91 8.47
C LEU A 29 -4.31 -9.11 8.43
N ARG A 30 -3.90 -10.21 7.77
CA ARG A 30 -4.68 -11.45 7.74
C ARG A 30 -4.84 -12.07 9.12
N ALA A 31 -3.76 -12.10 9.91
CA ALA A 31 -3.79 -12.60 11.29
C ALA A 31 -4.74 -11.79 12.20
N ARG A 32 -5.02 -10.53 11.84
CA ARG A 32 -5.98 -9.63 12.51
C ARG A 32 -7.40 -9.72 11.94
N GLY A 33 -7.64 -10.63 10.99
CA GLY A 33 -8.96 -10.90 10.42
C GLY A 33 -9.32 -10.09 9.18
N ALA A 34 -8.40 -9.29 8.61
CA ALA A 34 -8.63 -8.60 7.35
C ALA A 34 -8.49 -9.56 6.15
N ALA A 35 -9.28 -9.34 5.09
CA ALA A 35 -9.06 -9.95 3.78
C ALA A 35 -7.96 -9.16 3.05
N ALA A 36 -6.68 -9.41 3.40
CA ALA A 36 -5.56 -8.66 2.84
C ALA A 36 -4.99 -9.33 1.59
N GLU A 37 -4.76 -8.56 0.54
CA GLU A 37 -4.14 -9.01 -0.71
C GLU A 37 -2.90 -8.16 -1.03
N LEU A 38 -1.79 -8.83 -1.39
CA LEU A 38 -0.59 -8.16 -1.90
C LEU A 38 -0.75 -7.87 -3.39
N ILE A 39 -0.62 -6.61 -3.77
CA ILE A 39 -0.56 -6.12 -5.14
C ILE A 39 0.88 -5.74 -5.45
N ASP A 40 1.58 -6.63 -6.13
CA ASP A 40 2.96 -6.44 -6.54
C ASP A 40 2.99 -5.84 -7.96
N ALA A 41 3.49 -4.62 -8.11
CA ALA A 41 3.53 -3.93 -9.41
C ALA A 41 4.26 -4.73 -10.49
N ARG A 42 5.27 -5.51 -10.12
CA ARG A 42 6.00 -6.37 -11.05
C ARG A 42 5.14 -7.51 -11.58
N GLU A 43 4.35 -8.14 -10.71
CA GLU A 43 3.47 -9.25 -11.10
C GLU A 43 2.23 -8.77 -11.87
N VAL A 44 1.73 -7.58 -11.52
CA VAL A 44 0.66 -6.93 -12.28
C VAL A 44 1.13 -6.54 -13.69
N GLY A 45 2.38 -6.08 -13.83
CA GLY A 45 3.05 -5.91 -15.10
C GLY A 45 2.45 -4.80 -15.99
N LEU A 46 1.91 -3.71 -15.40
CA LEU A 46 1.41 -2.60 -16.21
C LEU A 46 2.54 -1.94 -17.00
N PRO A 47 2.29 -1.50 -18.24
CA PRO A 47 3.25 -0.72 -19.01
C PRO A 47 3.55 0.61 -18.30
N ILE A 48 4.55 1.34 -18.78
CA ILE A 48 4.72 2.75 -18.38
C ILE A 48 3.46 3.50 -18.78
N LEU A 49 2.95 4.33 -17.87
CA LEU A 49 1.70 5.07 -18.05
C LEU A 49 1.75 5.91 -19.35
N ASP A 50 0.85 5.59 -20.24
CA ASP A 50 0.52 6.36 -21.43
C ASP A 50 -0.92 6.87 -21.32
N ARG A 51 -1.81 6.00 -20.83
CA ARG A 51 -3.25 6.26 -20.75
C ARG A 51 -3.81 5.78 -19.41
N MET A 52 -4.51 6.66 -18.71
CA MET A 52 -5.17 6.34 -17.42
C MET A 52 -6.41 5.44 -17.65
N TYR A 53 -6.78 4.67 -16.65
CA TYR A 53 -7.95 3.79 -16.69
C TYR A 53 -9.25 4.53 -17.08
N LYS A 54 -9.48 5.72 -16.51
CA LYS A 54 -10.67 6.55 -16.79
C LYS A 54 -10.78 7.06 -18.23
N GLU A 55 -9.71 6.97 -19.02
CA GLU A 55 -9.68 7.42 -20.42
C GLU A 55 -10.11 6.32 -21.40
N TYR A 56 -10.35 5.10 -20.92
CA TYR A 56 -10.92 4.01 -21.70
C TYR A 56 -12.44 4.03 -21.61
N PRO A 57 -13.17 3.72 -22.68
CA PRO A 57 -14.59 3.42 -22.57
C PRO A 57 -14.83 2.28 -21.57
N ALA A 58 -15.95 2.32 -20.87
CA ALA A 58 -16.26 1.32 -19.85
C ALA A 58 -16.12 -0.13 -20.37
N GLY A 59 -15.33 -0.95 -19.68
CA GLY A 59 -15.07 -2.35 -20.00
C GLY A 59 -14.16 -2.58 -21.22
N SER A 60 -13.48 -1.55 -21.73
CA SER A 60 -12.59 -1.67 -22.89
C SER A 60 -11.10 -1.54 -22.56
N ALA A 61 -10.77 -1.31 -21.29
CA ALA A 61 -9.38 -1.24 -20.87
C ALA A 61 -8.70 -2.63 -20.95
N PRO A 62 -7.38 -2.69 -21.09
CA PRO A 62 -6.65 -3.96 -20.97
C PRO A 62 -7.04 -4.73 -19.71
N LYS A 63 -7.14 -6.06 -19.80
CA LYS A 63 -7.61 -6.91 -18.70
C LYS A 63 -6.91 -6.65 -17.37
N ALA A 64 -5.60 -6.41 -17.37
CA ALA A 64 -4.85 -6.13 -16.15
C ALA A 64 -5.32 -4.83 -15.45
N LEU A 65 -5.69 -3.81 -16.23
CA LEU A 65 -6.25 -2.56 -15.70
C LEU A 65 -7.68 -2.78 -15.18
N GLU A 66 -8.55 -3.50 -15.92
CA GLU A 66 -9.92 -3.82 -15.47
C GLU A 66 -9.90 -4.62 -14.16
N ASP A 67 -9.08 -5.68 -14.09
CA ASP A 67 -8.96 -6.53 -12.91
C ASP A 67 -8.50 -5.72 -11.69
N LEU A 68 -7.47 -4.87 -11.87
CA LEU A 68 -6.94 -4.08 -10.77
C LEU A 68 -7.90 -2.94 -10.37
N ALA A 69 -8.56 -2.27 -11.31
CA ALA A 69 -9.59 -1.29 -11.02
C ALA A 69 -10.72 -1.90 -10.18
N GLY A 70 -11.16 -3.11 -10.55
CA GLY A 70 -12.16 -3.86 -9.79
C GLY A 70 -11.73 -4.12 -8.35
N LYS A 71 -10.48 -4.56 -8.14
CA LYS A 71 -9.91 -4.77 -6.80
C LYS A 71 -9.84 -3.48 -5.98
N ILE A 72 -9.34 -2.39 -6.57
CA ILE A 72 -9.22 -1.10 -5.89
C ILE A 72 -10.59 -0.58 -5.47
N ARG A 73 -11.59 -0.65 -6.33
CA ARG A 73 -12.98 -0.24 -6.01
C ARG A 73 -13.60 -1.07 -4.90
N ALA A 74 -13.30 -2.37 -4.86
CA ALA A 74 -13.82 -3.29 -3.83
C ALA A 74 -13.09 -3.18 -2.49
N ALA A 75 -11.92 -2.51 -2.45
CA ALA A 75 -11.15 -2.38 -1.23
C ALA A 75 -11.78 -1.37 -0.25
N ASP A 76 -11.61 -1.63 1.03
CA ASP A 76 -12.00 -0.73 2.12
C ASP A 76 -10.86 0.20 2.55
N ALA A 77 -9.60 -0.26 2.38
CA ALA A 77 -8.40 0.47 2.78
C ALA A 77 -7.16 0.02 1.98
N PHE A 78 -6.10 0.82 2.06
CA PHE A 78 -4.84 0.58 1.37
C PHE A 78 -3.65 0.65 2.32
N VAL A 79 -2.61 -0.17 2.06
CA VAL A 79 -1.29 -0.03 2.68
C VAL A 79 -0.23 0.06 1.58
N PHE A 80 0.58 1.11 1.61
CA PHE A 80 1.67 1.30 0.65
C PHE A 80 3.01 0.97 1.29
N VAL A 81 3.69 -0.05 0.74
CA VAL A 81 5.03 -0.48 1.17
C VAL A 81 6.08 0.21 0.32
N ILE A 82 6.69 1.24 0.88
CA ILE A 82 7.52 2.20 0.15
C ILE A 82 9.00 1.98 0.42
N GLY A 83 9.75 1.59 -0.61
CA GLY A 83 11.21 1.62 -0.59
C GLY A 83 11.74 2.96 -1.09
N GLU A 84 12.80 3.46 -0.45
CA GLU A 84 13.41 4.72 -0.84
C GLU A 84 14.35 4.56 -2.04
N TYR A 85 14.05 5.27 -3.11
CA TYR A 85 14.82 5.40 -4.33
C TYR A 85 15.18 6.87 -4.56
N ASN A 86 16.38 7.26 -4.18
CA ASN A 86 16.86 8.65 -4.38
C ASN A 86 15.87 9.71 -3.86
N TRP A 87 15.48 9.60 -2.58
CA TRP A 87 14.51 10.46 -1.90
C TRP A 87 13.03 10.13 -2.18
N GLY A 88 12.70 9.54 -3.32
CA GLY A 88 11.32 9.23 -3.74
C GLY A 88 10.92 7.77 -3.52
N PRO A 89 9.69 7.42 -3.87
CA PRO A 89 9.19 6.04 -3.89
C PRO A 89 9.79 5.23 -5.05
N GLN A 90 9.53 3.94 -5.06
CA GLN A 90 9.88 3.08 -6.19
C GLN A 90 9.13 3.54 -7.46
N PRO A 91 9.80 3.63 -8.63
CA PRO A 91 9.14 4.01 -9.88
C PRO A 91 7.94 3.14 -10.25
N GLY A 92 8.04 1.83 -10.02
CA GLY A 92 6.94 0.91 -10.30
C GLY A 92 5.72 1.11 -9.41
N LEU A 93 5.89 1.59 -8.15
CA LEU A 93 4.76 1.97 -7.30
C LEU A 93 4.05 3.20 -7.87
N LYS A 94 4.80 4.23 -8.22
CA LYS A 94 4.25 5.46 -8.82
C LYS A 94 3.55 5.14 -10.13
N ASN A 95 4.19 4.37 -11.02
CA ASN A 95 3.58 3.96 -12.29
C ASN A 95 2.25 3.21 -12.08
N LEU A 96 2.22 2.23 -11.17
CA LEU A 96 1.01 1.47 -10.91
C LEU A 96 -0.13 2.35 -10.40
N THR A 97 0.15 3.24 -9.45
CA THR A 97 -0.88 4.08 -8.83
C THR A 97 -1.46 5.11 -9.79
N ASP A 98 -0.65 5.67 -10.67
CA ASP A 98 -1.05 6.74 -11.59
C ASP A 98 -1.96 6.27 -12.74
N HIS A 99 -2.07 4.96 -12.95
CA HIS A 99 -3.06 4.44 -13.90
C HIS A 99 -4.49 4.64 -13.43
N PHE A 100 -4.72 4.92 -12.15
CA PHE A 100 -6.04 5.05 -11.53
C PHE A 100 -6.16 6.40 -10.82
N LEU A 101 -7.39 6.88 -10.62
CA LEU A 101 -7.67 8.10 -9.88
C LEU A 101 -8.93 7.94 -9.01
N GLU A 102 -10.11 7.88 -9.63
CA GLU A 102 -11.40 7.84 -8.93
C GLU A 102 -11.56 6.56 -8.11
N GLU A 103 -10.87 5.48 -8.51
CA GLU A 103 -10.86 4.20 -7.82
C GLU A 103 -10.30 4.29 -6.39
N TRP A 104 -9.43 5.27 -6.10
CA TRP A 104 -8.81 5.49 -4.78
C TRP A 104 -9.68 6.27 -3.81
N PHE A 105 -10.62 7.06 -4.29
CA PHE A 105 -11.29 8.12 -3.52
C PHE A 105 -11.98 7.61 -2.25
N TRP A 106 -11.90 8.43 -1.20
CA TRP A 106 -12.64 8.29 0.06
C TRP A 106 -12.31 7.04 0.89
N ARG A 107 -11.10 6.52 0.74
CA ARG A 107 -10.61 5.38 1.52
C ARG A 107 -9.37 5.75 2.32
N PRO A 108 -9.16 5.16 3.52
CA PRO A 108 -7.95 5.37 4.28
C PRO A 108 -6.77 4.64 3.67
N ALA A 109 -5.59 5.24 3.82
CA ALA A 109 -4.32 4.70 3.37
C ALA A 109 -3.27 4.79 4.48
N ALA A 110 -2.53 3.70 4.70
CA ALA A 110 -1.37 3.64 5.56
C ALA A 110 -0.08 3.63 4.75
N ILE A 111 0.97 4.23 5.30
CA ILE A 111 2.32 4.19 4.74
C ILE A 111 3.23 3.37 5.66
N VAL A 112 3.90 2.38 5.10
CA VAL A 112 5.00 1.68 5.75
C VAL A 112 6.22 1.78 4.85
N SER A 113 7.37 2.21 5.38
CA SER A 113 8.55 2.50 4.58
C SER A 113 9.75 1.67 4.97
N TYR A 114 10.68 1.49 4.05
CA TYR A 114 11.91 0.77 4.30
C TYR A 114 13.08 1.31 3.49
N SER A 115 14.28 1.03 3.97
CA SER A 115 15.51 1.16 3.19
C SER A 115 16.58 0.18 3.70
N PRO A 116 17.66 -0.05 2.93
CA PRO A 116 18.82 -0.76 3.45
C PRO A 116 19.62 0.07 4.47
N GLY A 117 19.40 1.38 4.53
CA GLY A 117 20.11 2.30 5.40
C GLY A 117 19.30 2.78 6.61
N ARG A 118 19.96 3.57 7.47
CA ARG A 118 19.44 4.06 8.76
C ARG A 118 18.22 4.98 8.67
N LEU A 119 17.96 5.61 7.52
CA LEU A 119 16.81 6.50 7.35
C LEU A 119 15.49 5.76 7.10
N SER A 120 15.54 4.44 6.94
CA SER A 120 14.35 3.56 6.94
C SER A 120 13.28 3.95 5.91
N GLY A 121 13.64 4.69 4.85
CA GLY A 121 12.70 5.16 3.84
C GLY A 121 11.87 6.38 4.24
N ALA A 122 12.25 7.09 5.31
CA ALA A 122 11.47 8.23 5.83
C ALA A 122 11.27 9.36 4.81
N ARG A 123 12.27 9.62 3.96
CA ARG A 123 12.17 10.66 2.92
C ARG A 123 11.17 10.27 1.82
N ALA A 124 11.19 9.01 1.39
CA ALA A 124 10.22 8.50 0.42
C ALA A 124 8.81 8.47 1.01
N SER A 125 8.65 8.13 2.29
CA SER A 125 7.38 8.22 3.01
C SER A 125 6.84 9.64 3.02
N SER A 126 7.66 10.63 3.37
CA SER A 126 7.28 12.05 3.35
C SER A 126 6.89 12.53 1.95
N ALA A 127 7.60 12.09 0.91
CA ALA A 127 7.27 12.43 -0.48
C ALA A 127 5.96 11.77 -0.96
N TRP A 128 5.61 10.61 -0.41
CA TRP A 128 4.42 9.85 -0.81
C TRP A 128 3.13 10.38 -0.19
N HIS A 129 3.20 10.94 1.01
CA HIS A 129 2.04 11.43 1.73
C HIS A 129 1.17 12.43 0.94
N PRO A 130 1.72 13.52 0.35
CA PRO A 130 0.93 14.44 -0.46
C PRO A 130 0.38 13.80 -1.74
N ILE A 131 1.08 12.81 -2.31
CA ILE A 131 0.60 12.08 -3.49
C ILE A 131 -0.69 11.31 -3.16
N LEU A 132 -0.73 10.59 -2.06
CA LEU A 132 -1.93 9.87 -1.64
C LEU A 132 -3.10 10.82 -1.32
N SER A 133 -2.80 11.97 -0.71
CA SER A 133 -3.81 12.99 -0.42
C SER A 133 -4.39 13.59 -1.70
N GLU A 134 -3.55 13.89 -2.70
CA GLU A 134 -3.98 14.34 -4.03
C GLU A 134 -4.87 13.30 -4.73
N MET A 135 -4.58 12.01 -4.52
CA MET A 135 -5.39 10.90 -5.02
C MET A 135 -6.68 10.66 -4.21
N GLY A 136 -7.11 11.61 -3.39
CA GLY A 136 -8.38 11.56 -2.65
C GLY A 136 -8.44 10.55 -1.49
N MET A 137 -7.30 10.07 -1.03
CA MET A 137 -7.21 9.15 0.12
C MET A 137 -7.04 9.91 1.45
N VAL A 138 -7.53 9.33 2.53
CA VAL A 138 -7.27 9.79 3.90
C VAL A 138 -6.03 9.07 4.42
N VAL A 139 -4.89 9.75 4.44
CA VAL A 139 -3.64 9.15 4.95
C VAL A 139 -3.68 9.17 6.47
N ILE A 140 -3.60 7.98 7.10
CA ILE A 140 -3.59 7.86 8.57
C ILE A 140 -2.28 8.36 9.14
N SER A 141 -2.29 8.80 10.40
CA SER A 141 -1.11 9.39 11.06
C SER A 141 -0.05 8.37 11.47
N SER A 142 -0.47 7.14 11.78
CA SER A 142 0.43 6.07 12.21
C SER A 142 1.24 5.51 11.03
N THR A 143 2.57 5.44 11.19
CA THR A 143 3.49 4.90 10.18
C THR A 143 4.50 3.94 10.82
N VAL A 144 5.08 3.07 10.01
CA VAL A 144 6.25 2.25 10.38
C VAL A 144 7.35 2.45 9.37
N ALA A 145 8.57 2.68 9.85
CA ALA A 145 9.77 2.81 9.04
C ALA A 145 10.80 1.77 9.47
N VAL A 146 11.34 1.00 8.53
CA VAL A 146 12.24 -0.13 8.80
C VAL A 146 13.56 0.03 8.06
N GLY A 147 14.65 -0.03 8.82
CA GLY A 147 16.01 -0.07 8.29
C GLY A 147 17.04 -0.42 9.37
N PRO A 148 18.01 -1.25 9.06
CA PRO A 148 18.21 -2.05 7.84
C PRO A 148 17.18 -3.19 7.72
N ILE A 149 16.51 -3.28 6.57
CA ILE A 149 15.44 -4.27 6.37
C ILE A 149 15.93 -5.72 6.40
N ALA A 150 17.19 -5.97 5.97
CA ALA A 150 17.77 -7.31 5.94
C ALA A 150 17.99 -7.90 7.34
N GLU A 151 18.14 -7.05 8.36
CA GLU A 151 18.37 -7.46 9.76
C GLU A 151 17.04 -7.58 10.52
N THR A 152 15.94 -7.15 9.92
CA THR A 152 14.62 -7.11 10.56
C THR A 152 13.73 -8.29 10.15
N PHE A 153 13.89 -8.77 8.93
CA PHE A 153 13.06 -9.85 8.38
C PHE A 153 13.91 -10.95 7.75
N ASP A 154 13.51 -12.20 7.93
CA ASP A 154 14.04 -13.32 7.18
C ASP A 154 13.60 -13.31 5.70
N ALA A 155 13.98 -14.34 4.94
CA ALA A 155 13.67 -14.43 3.51
C ALA A 155 12.15 -14.57 3.23
N GLN A 156 11.38 -15.07 4.17
CA GLN A 156 9.93 -15.28 4.08
C GLN A 156 9.14 -14.05 4.50
N GLY A 157 9.80 -13.07 5.16
CA GLY A 157 9.17 -11.87 5.69
C GLY A 157 8.76 -12.01 7.16
N GLU A 158 9.22 -13.06 7.84
CA GLU A 158 9.01 -13.16 9.29
C GLU A 158 9.96 -12.22 10.03
N PRO A 159 9.45 -11.44 11.00
CA PRO A 159 10.27 -10.57 11.83
C PRO A 159 11.24 -11.37 12.69
N ILE A 160 12.52 -10.97 12.70
CA ILE A 160 13.58 -11.64 13.45
C ILE A 160 14.20 -10.75 14.52
N GLY A 161 14.63 -11.35 15.62
CA GLY A 161 15.31 -10.69 16.72
C GLY A 161 14.52 -9.53 17.34
N ASP A 162 15.21 -8.69 18.08
CA ASP A 162 14.62 -7.52 18.76
C ASP A 162 14.06 -6.49 17.79
N ALA A 163 14.73 -6.30 16.66
CA ALA A 163 14.28 -5.38 15.61
C ALA A 163 12.93 -5.81 15.04
N GLY A 164 12.78 -7.09 14.73
CA GLY A 164 11.53 -7.67 14.25
C GLY A 164 10.40 -7.56 15.27
N GLY A 165 10.68 -7.84 16.54
CA GLY A 165 9.69 -7.68 17.62
C GLY A 165 9.19 -6.23 17.77
N LYS A 166 10.10 -5.25 17.66
CA LYS A 166 9.74 -3.82 17.67
C LYS A 166 8.87 -3.44 16.48
N VAL A 167 9.19 -3.93 15.29
CA VAL A 167 8.41 -3.66 14.07
C VAL A 167 7.01 -4.26 14.17
N ARG A 168 6.87 -5.51 14.63
CA ARG A 168 5.56 -6.14 14.85
C ARG A 168 4.69 -5.33 15.80
N LYS A 169 5.26 -4.87 16.92
CA LYS A 169 4.56 -4.01 17.89
C LYS A 169 4.16 -2.65 17.28
N ALA A 170 5.06 -2.02 16.51
CA ALA A 170 4.79 -0.74 15.87
C ALA A 170 3.71 -0.89 14.79
N PHE A 171 3.77 -1.95 13.97
CA PHE A 171 2.76 -2.23 12.95
C PHE A 171 1.39 -2.53 13.55
N GLY A 172 1.32 -3.12 14.76
CA GLY A 172 0.07 -3.29 15.48
C GLY A 172 -0.72 -1.99 15.61
N ARG A 173 -0.06 -0.89 15.98
CA ARG A 173 -0.70 0.43 16.07
C ARG A 173 -1.16 0.98 14.71
N VAL A 174 -0.38 0.75 13.66
CA VAL A 174 -0.79 1.13 12.29
C VAL A 174 -2.03 0.36 11.86
N ALA A 175 -2.07 -0.94 12.14
CA ALA A 175 -3.23 -1.77 11.80
C ALA A 175 -4.49 -1.36 12.58
N ASP A 176 -4.35 -1.02 13.87
CA ASP A 176 -5.48 -0.57 14.71
C ASP A 176 -6.01 0.79 14.23
N ASP A 177 -5.12 1.75 13.91
CA ASP A 177 -5.48 3.06 13.37
C ASP A 177 -6.16 2.93 11.99
N LEU A 178 -5.58 2.10 11.11
CA LEU A 178 -6.17 1.82 9.80
C LEU A 178 -7.57 1.19 9.92
N ALA A 179 -7.74 0.21 10.80
CA ALA A 179 -9.03 -0.44 11.02
C ALA A 179 -10.09 0.54 11.52
N TRP A 180 -9.73 1.46 12.43
CA TRP A 180 -10.65 2.50 12.90
C TRP A 180 -11.12 3.42 11.77
N TRP A 181 -10.19 3.94 10.96
CA TRP A 181 -10.51 4.77 9.81
C TRP A 181 -11.29 4.01 8.72
N THR A 182 -10.97 2.73 8.52
CA THR A 182 -11.68 1.85 7.58
C THR A 182 -13.15 1.71 7.99
N ALA A 183 -13.41 1.45 9.27
CA ALA A 183 -14.78 1.35 9.79
C ALA A 183 -15.55 2.66 9.63
N ALA A 184 -14.92 3.80 10.00
CA ALA A 184 -15.53 5.13 9.92
C ALA A 184 -15.88 5.52 8.47
N SER A 185 -14.93 5.36 7.54
CA SER A 185 -15.13 5.72 6.13
C SER A 185 -16.13 4.80 5.43
N ARG A 186 -16.12 3.50 5.73
CA ARG A 186 -17.09 2.54 5.20
C ARG A 186 -18.50 2.84 5.69
N GLU A 187 -18.67 3.13 6.96
CA GLU A 187 -19.97 3.48 7.52
C GLU A 187 -20.50 4.78 6.90
N GLN A 188 -19.64 5.79 6.72
CA GLN A 188 -20.06 7.04 6.10
C GLN A 188 -20.46 6.84 4.62
N ARG A 189 -19.69 6.04 3.84
CA ARG A 189 -20.05 5.73 2.45
C ARG A 189 -21.36 4.95 2.31
N ARG A 190 -21.78 4.20 3.35
CA ARG A 190 -23.07 3.51 3.37
C ARG A 190 -24.23 4.47 3.64
N ARG A 191 -24.02 5.48 4.48
CA ARG A 191 -25.04 6.46 4.85
C ARG A 191 -25.26 7.51 3.77
N GLN A 192 -24.20 7.93 3.15
CA GLN A 192 -24.20 8.99 2.18
C GLN A 192 -23.16 8.70 1.10
N PRO A 193 -23.51 8.79 -0.19
CA PRO A 193 -22.53 8.66 -1.26
C PRO A 193 -21.45 9.73 -1.10
N PRO A 194 -20.20 9.43 -1.47
CA PRO A 194 -19.14 10.44 -1.51
C PRO A 194 -19.54 11.65 -2.36
N PRO A 195 -18.98 12.85 -2.07
CA PRO A 195 -19.35 14.10 -2.77
C PRO A 195 -18.98 14.09 -4.27
N TYR A 196 -18.03 13.28 -4.70
CA TYR A 196 -17.56 13.09 -6.09
C TYR A 196 -16.94 11.72 -6.26
#